data_259544ecd43104127b24fd52f0338962
#
_entry.id   259544ecd43104127b24fd52f0338962
#
_cell.length_a   1.000
_cell.length_b   1.000
_cell.length_c   1.000
_cell.angle_alpha   90.00
_cell.angle_beta   90.00
_cell.angle_gamma   90.00
#
_symmetry.space_group_name_H-M   'P 1'
#
loop_
_entity.id
_entity.type
_entity.pdbx_description
1 polymer ?
#
loop_
_entity_poly.entity_id
_entity_poly.type
_entity_poly.pdbx_seq_one_letter_code
_entity_poly.pdbx_strand_id
1 'polypeptide(L)'
;MFSSRTFIPLGSGLAIMASAFAAQADYYLREPIPLPDGGIMELGSIALLPEKKIAVTTRRGDVWICTGAYEKDLSKVTWKKFAEGLHEPLGAFWKDGSLYLTQRPEVTRLQDTDGDGTADVFETINSGWGINGDYHEYAFGSPADKEGNIWVVLCLTGSGGAASDWRGWCMRITPDGKMIPTCSGIRSPGGIGFNHAGDVFYTDNQGPWNGSSSLKWLKPGSFQGNPTGNKYHTLANLPEPPKPTDGSRIVTERERLPEFVPPAVIFPHAKVGQSPTGIAADVSGGKFGPWENQLYVGEQTHSEVQRVALEQVNGIYQGAVFKFLAGFGSGIIPLRLDTQTGHLFAGGSSRGWASRGGKPFTFERVTWTGTTPFEIRTMKAESDGFTLDFTEPAGDSAGDPASYSMDAWTYIYQSKYGSPEVDQTVPKITAATLSPDKKSVRLKIDGLTKGHVHHLEAKGVKSASGTPLWHAEAWYTLNEIPK
;
A
#
# COMPACT_ATOMS: atom_id res chain seq x y z
N MET A 1 -16.15 49.09 13.94
CA MET A 1 -15.01 48.66 13.12
C MET A 1 -15.33 47.23 12.62
N PHE A 2 -15.80 47.14 11.37
CA PHE A 2 -16.13 45.86 10.74
C PHE A 2 -14.91 45.32 10.02
N SER A 3 -14.45 44.11 10.41
CA SER A 3 -13.35 43.38 9.75
C SER A 3 -13.91 42.72 8.49
N SER A 4 -13.38 43.06 7.34
CA SER A 4 -13.67 42.47 6.04
C SER A 4 -13.05 41.07 5.97
N ARG A 5 -13.90 39.98 6.00
CA ARG A 5 -13.50 38.63 5.64
C ARG A 5 -13.42 38.52 4.13
N THR A 6 -12.23 38.27 3.63
CA THR A 6 -11.99 38.00 2.21
C THR A 6 -12.55 36.60 1.91
N PHE A 7 -13.58 36.53 1.07
CA PHE A 7 -14.08 35.29 0.49
C PHE A 7 -13.10 34.78 -0.57
N ILE A 8 -12.51 33.62 -0.35
CA ILE A 8 -11.78 32.88 -1.38
C ILE A 8 -12.85 32.16 -2.23
N PRO A 9 -12.85 32.31 -3.55
CA PRO A 9 -13.90 31.70 -4.38
C PRO A 9 -13.70 30.18 -4.45
N LEU A 10 -14.73 29.42 -4.07
CA LEU A 10 -14.83 27.96 -4.19
C LEU A 10 -14.71 27.41 -5.63
N GLY A 11 -14.66 28.29 -6.63
CA GLY A 11 -14.65 27.87 -8.05
C GLY A 11 -13.33 27.32 -8.58
N SER A 12 -12.18 27.72 -8.00
CA SER A 12 -10.87 27.32 -8.52
C SER A 12 -10.49 25.86 -8.17
N GLY A 13 -10.95 25.34 -7.04
CA GLY A 13 -10.67 23.95 -6.63
C GLY A 13 -11.39 22.90 -7.48
N LEU A 14 -12.63 23.17 -7.90
CA LEU A 14 -13.39 22.24 -8.75
C LEU A 14 -12.83 22.15 -10.17
N ALA A 15 -12.36 23.27 -10.74
CA ALA A 15 -11.78 23.29 -12.08
C ALA A 15 -10.42 22.57 -12.15
N ILE A 16 -9.61 22.65 -11.10
CA ILE A 16 -8.31 21.97 -11.02
C ILE A 16 -8.52 20.44 -10.85
N MET A 17 -9.50 20.00 -10.04
CA MET A 17 -9.84 18.58 -9.92
C MET A 17 -10.39 18.03 -11.24
N ALA A 18 -11.28 18.73 -11.90
CA ALA A 18 -11.85 18.27 -13.18
C ALA A 18 -10.78 18.11 -14.27
N SER A 19 -9.79 19.01 -14.33
CA SER A 19 -8.67 18.91 -15.29
C SER A 19 -7.71 17.75 -14.97
N ALA A 20 -7.45 17.46 -13.69
CA ALA A 20 -6.61 16.35 -13.29
C ALA A 20 -7.25 14.97 -13.59
N PHE A 21 -8.58 14.84 -13.42
CA PHE A 21 -9.30 13.61 -13.78
C PHE A 21 -9.41 13.43 -15.31
N ALA A 22 -9.55 14.48 -16.07
CA ALA A 22 -9.51 14.40 -17.53
C ALA A 22 -8.15 13.89 -18.01
N ALA A 23 -7.04 14.43 -17.47
CA ALA A 23 -5.69 13.98 -17.79
C ALA A 23 -5.44 12.51 -17.40
N GLN A 24 -6.02 12.02 -16.28
CA GLN A 24 -5.91 10.61 -15.90
C GLN A 24 -6.56 9.68 -16.92
N ALA A 25 -7.72 10.07 -17.47
CA ALA A 25 -8.47 9.26 -18.44
C ALA A 25 -7.71 9.07 -19.78
N ASP A 26 -6.75 9.94 -20.10
CA ASP A 26 -5.89 9.78 -21.27
C ASP A 26 -4.94 8.57 -21.12
N TYR A 27 -4.61 8.20 -19.87
CA TYR A 27 -3.66 7.13 -19.54
C TYR A 27 -4.31 5.89 -18.96
N TYR A 28 -5.34 6.06 -18.12
CA TYR A 28 -6.02 4.97 -17.41
C TYR A 28 -7.53 5.16 -17.42
N LEU A 29 -8.23 4.18 -17.96
CA LEU A 29 -9.68 4.10 -17.87
C LEU A 29 -10.06 3.42 -16.56
N ARG A 30 -10.89 4.08 -15.76
CA ARG A 30 -11.45 3.57 -14.52
C ARG A 30 -12.95 3.37 -14.70
N GLU A 31 -13.40 2.14 -14.53
CA GLU A 31 -14.78 1.72 -14.80
C GLU A 31 -15.39 1.05 -13.57
N PRO A 32 -16.53 1.55 -13.08
CA PRO A 32 -17.25 0.89 -12.00
C PRO A 32 -17.84 -0.44 -12.49
N ILE A 33 -17.61 -1.52 -11.74
CA ILE A 33 -18.21 -2.82 -11.96
C ILE A 33 -19.59 -2.81 -11.27
N PRO A 34 -20.69 -3.13 -11.97
CA PRO A 34 -22.02 -3.24 -11.36
C PRO A 34 -22.01 -4.23 -10.20
N LEU A 35 -22.57 -3.85 -9.07
CA LEU A 35 -22.63 -4.66 -7.87
C LEU A 35 -23.99 -5.40 -7.78
N PRO A 36 -24.06 -6.53 -7.03
CA PRO A 36 -25.31 -7.26 -6.89
C PRO A 36 -26.37 -6.43 -6.14
N ASP A 37 -27.63 -6.56 -6.55
CA ASP A 37 -28.74 -5.87 -5.91
C ASP A 37 -28.92 -6.34 -4.46
N GLY A 38 -29.15 -5.40 -3.55
CA GLY A 38 -29.40 -5.66 -2.13
C GLY A 38 -28.17 -6.13 -1.32
N GLY A 39 -26.99 -6.27 -1.94
CA GLY A 39 -25.74 -6.66 -1.27
C GLY A 39 -25.06 -5.47 -0.60
N ILE A 40 -24.56 -5.66 0.62
CA ILE A 40 -23.63 -4.71 1.27
C ILE A 40 -22.21 -5.09 0.88
N MET A 41 -21.72 -4.53 -0.22
CA MET A 41 -20.44 -4.87 -0.83
C MET A 41 -19.29 -4.03 -0.26
N GLU A 42 -19.09 -4.07 1.06
CA GLU A 42 -17.91 -3.52 1.73
C GLU A 42 -16.73 -4.48 1.50
N LEU A 43 -15.98 -4.30 0.41
CA LEU A 43 -14.96 -5.26 -0.02
C LEU A 43 -13.86 -5.43 1.04
N GLY A 44 -13.56 -6.69 1.37
CA GLY A 44 -12.48 -7.09 2.27
C GLY A 44 -11.26 -7.62 1.52
N SER A 45 -11.47 -8.45 0.48
CA SER A 45 -10.39 -9.00 -0.35
C SER A 45 -10.87 -9.31 -1.76
N ILE A 46 -9.91 -9.51 -2.68
CA ILE A 46 -10.12 -9.89 -4.08
C ILE A 46 -9.21 -11.07 -4.40
N ALA A 47 -9.76 -12.16 -4.97
CA ALA A 47 -8.99 -13.27 -5.51
C ALA A 47 -9.32 -13.47 -7.00
N LEU A 48 -8.29 -13.65 -7.82
CA LEU A 48 -8.46 -14.00 -9.23
C LEU A 48 -8.63 -15.51 -9.34
N LEU A 49 -9.65 -15.94 -10.06
CA LEU A 49 -10.02 -17.34 -10.26
C LEU A 49 -9.76 -17.74 -11.73
N PRO A 50 -9.73 -19.05 -12.03
CA PRO A 50 -9.78 -19.53 -13.40
C PRO A 50 -10.96 -18.96 -14.19
N GLU A 51 -10.91 -19.06 -15.52
CA GLU A 51 -11.98 -18.63 -16.43
C GLU A 51 -12.34 -17.14 -16.32
N LYS A 52 -11.39 -16.29 -15.90
CA LYS A 52 -11.60 -14.84 -15.70
C LYS A 52 -12.76 -14.53 -14.75
N LYS A 53 -12.93 -15.36 -13.72
CA LYS A 53 -13.82 -15.09 -12.59
C LYS A 53 -13.06 -14.39 -11.47
N ILE A 54 -13.75 -13.68 -10.62
CA ILE A 54 -13.17 -12.98 -9.47
C ILE A 54 -13.99 -13.33 -8.23
N ALA A 55 -13.33 -13.82 -7.18
CA ALA A 55 -13.95 -13.89 -5.87
C ALA A 55 -13.72 -12.58 -5.12
N VAL A 56 -14.78 -12.06 -4.55
CA VAL A 56 -14.77 -10.86 -3.70
C VAL A 56 -15.32 -11.24 -2.34
N THR A 57 -14.54 -10.99 -1.29
CA THR A 57 -15.03 -11.12 0.08
C THR A 57 -15.59 -9.79 0.56
N THR A 58 -16.56 -9.83 1.45
CA THR A 58 -17.09 -8.64 2.10
C THR A 58 -16.73 -8.62 3.58
N ARG A 59 -16.60 -7.43 4.15
CA ARG A 59 -16.42 -7.25 5.59
C ARG A 59 -17.66 -7.71 6.40
N ARG A 60 -18.76 -8.04 5.71
CA ARG A 60 -19.97 -8.61 6.30
C ARG A 60 -19.95 -10.13 6.38
N GLY A 61 -18.90 -10.77 5.82
CA GLY A 61 -18.72 -12.21 5.90
C GLY A 61 -19.27 -12.99 4.71
N ASP A 62 -19.63 -12.32 3.62
CA ASP A 62 -20.02 -12.96 2.38
C ASP A 62 -18.83 -13.13 1.44
N VAL A 63 -18.89 -14.16 0.60
CA VAL A 63 -18.04 -14.35 -0.58
C VAL A 63 -18.92 -14.37 -1.82
N TRP A 64 -18.57 -13.56 -2.79
CA TRP A 64 -19.29 -13.45 -4.06
C TRP A 64 -18.35 -13.77 -5.22
N ILE A 65 -18.83 -14.55 -6.19
CA ILE A 65 -18.13 -14.81 -7.46
C ILE A 65 -18.69 -13.86 -8.51
N CYS A 66 -17.83 -13.04 -9.07
CA CYS A 66 -18.09 -12.13 -10.18
C CYS A 66 -17.67 -12.78 -11.50
N THR A 67 -18.56 -12.78 -12.48
CA THR A 67 -18.30 -13.19 -13.85
C THR A 67 -18.57 -12.01 -14.78
N GLY A 68 -17.77 -11.86 -15.85
CA GLY A 68 -17.92 -10.77 -16.82
C GLY A 68 -17.15 -9.48 -16.50
N ALA A 69 -16.40 -9.43 -15.38
CA ALA A 69 -15.60 -8.24 -15.00
C ALA A 69 -14.47 -7.91 -16.00
N TYR A 70 -14.10 -8.84 -16.85
CA TYR A 70 -13.09 -8.66 -17.92
C TYR A 70 -13.71 -8.27 -19.27
N GLU A 71 -15.02 -8.34 -19.40
CA GLU A 71 -15.71 -8.03 -20.66
C GLU A 71 -15.63 -6.52 -20.94
N LYS A 72 -15.69 -6.16 -22.24
CA LYS A 72 -15.75 -4.77 -22.66
C LYS A 72 -17.06 -4.10 -22.19
N ASP A 73 -18.15 -4.87 -22.21
CA ASP A 73 -19.45 -4.43 -21.76
C ASP A 73 -19.74 -4.94 -20.35
N LEU A 74 -19.51 -4.08 -19.37
CA LEU A 74 -19.70 -4.41 -17.96
C LEU A 74 -21.18 -4.57 -17.56
N SER A 75 -22.15 -4.24 -18.42
CA SER A 75 -23.57 -4.53 -18.15
C SER A 75 -23.88 -6.03 -18.09
N LYS A 76 -22.95 -6.86 -18.58
CA LYS A 76 -23.03 -8.33 -18.58
C LYS A 76 -22.47 -8.97 -17.30
N VAL A 77 -21.99 -8.17 -16.37
CA VAL A 77 -21.49 -8.67 -15.07
C VAL A 77 -22.60 -9.36 -14.32
N THR A 78 -22.31 -10.56 -13.83
CA THR A 78 -23.20 -11.34 -12.97
C THR A 78 -22.49 -11.74 -11.69
N TRP A 79 -23.26 -11.94 -10.64
CA TRP A 79 -22.79 -12.30 -9.32
C TRP A 79 -23.50 -13.53 -8.80
N LYS A 80 -22.75 -14.44 -8.20
CA LYS A 80 -23.27 -15.57 -7.44
C LYS A 80 -22.67 -15.55 -6.04
N LYS A 81 -23.50 -15.67 -5.01
CA LYS A 81 -23.02 -15.85 -3.63
C LYS A 81 -22.40 -17.23 -3.52
N PHE A 82 -21.14 -17.32 -3.11
CA PHE A 82 -20.36 -18.54 -2.97
C PHE A 82 -20.33 -19.05 -1.53
N ALA A 83 -20.25 -18.12 -0.56
CA ALA A 83 -20.25 -18.45 0.87
C ALA A 83 -20.79 -17.27 1.69
N GLU A 84 -21.23 -17.56 2.92
CA GLU A 84 -21.65 -16.56 3.91
C GLU A 84 -21.32 -17.02 5.34
N GLY A 85 -21.51 -16.14 6.32
CA GLY A 85 -21.30 -16.44 7.74
C GLY A 85 -19.85 -16.38 8.20
N LEU A 86 -18.95 -15.82 7.39
CA LEU A 86 -17.55 -15.62 7.71
C LEU A 86 -17.33 -14.38 8.59
N HIS A 87 -16.21 -14.31 9.30
CA HIS A 87 -15.92 -13.20 10.19
C HIS A 87 -14.91 -12.23 9.58
N GLU A 88 -15.40 -11.26 8.77
CA GLU A 88 -14.63 -10.16 8.18
C GLU A 88 -13.35 -10.64 7.46
N PRO A 89 -13.46 -11.41 6.36
CA PRO A 89 -12.31 -11.92 5.64
C PRO A 89 -11.57 -10.80 4.90
N LEU A 90 -10.28 -10.58 5.26
CA LEU A 90 -9.39 -9.54 4.75
C LEU A 90 -8.14 -10.11 4.04
N GLY A 91 -8.23 -11.33 3.58
CA GLY A 91 -7.25 -11.99 2.71
C GLY A 91 -7.95 -13.07 1.92
N ALA A 92 -7.67 -13.16 0.60
CA ALA A 92 -8.21 -14.22 -0.24
C ALA A 92 -7.27 -14.55 -1.39
N PHE A 93 -7.16 -15.84 -1.72
CA PHE A 93 -6.52 -16.32 -2.93
C PHE A 93 -7.07 -17.67 -3.34
N TRP A 94 -6.98 -17.97 -4.64
CA TRP A 94 -7.38 -19.25 -5.22
C TRP A 94 -6.17 -20.15 -5.41
N LYS A 95 -6.28 -21.41 -5.01
CA LYS A 95 -5.25 -22.42 -5.22
C LYS A 95 -5.87 -23.82 -5.26
N ASP A 96 -5.48 -24.63 -6.23
CA ASP A 96 -5.81 -26.06 -6.33
C ASP A 96 -7.31 -26.39 -6.13
N GLY A 97 -8.19 -25.63 -6.81
CA GLY A 97 -9.63 -25.84 -6.74
C GLY A 97 -10.31 -25.31 -5.47
N SER A 98 -9.58 -24.56 -4.64
CA SER A 98 -10.08 -24.06 -3.35
C SER A 98 -9.87 -22.55 -3.22
N LEU A 99 -10.74 -21.89 -2.49
CA LEU A 99 -10.58 -20.52 -2.06
C LEU A 99 -10.07 -20.48 -0.62
N TYR A 100 -8.89 -19.92 -0.42
CA TYR A 100 -8.30 -19.70 0.90
C TYR A 100 -8.61 -18.29 1.38
N LEU A 101 -9.04 -18.18 2.63
CA LEU A 101 -9.41 -16.91 3.25
C LEU A 101 -8.66 -16.71 4.56
N THR A 102 -8.22 -15.48 4.83
CA THR A 102 -7.83 -15.04 6.17
C THR A 102 -8.96 -14.18 6.72
N GLN A 103 -9.58 -14.64 7.78
CA GLN A 103 -10.61 -13.93 8.53
C GLN A 103 -10.14 -13.63 9.96
N ARG A 104 -10.91 -12.87 10.75
CA ARG A 104 -10.47 -12.44 12.08
C ARG A 104 -9.93 -13.56 12.97
N PRO A 105 -10.62 -14.72 13.12
CA PRO A 105 -10.16 -15.79 14.01
C PRO A 105 -9.21 -16.79 13.37
N GLU A 106 -9.16 -16.89 12.03
CA GLU A 106 -8.53 -18.06 11.40
C GLU A 106 -8.18 -17.88 9.92
N VAL A 107 -7.39 -18.83 9.41
CA VAL A 107 -7.29 -19.14 7.97
C VAL A 107 -8.24 -20.28 7.65
N THR A 108 -9.12 -20.09 6.68
CA THR A 108 -10.16 -21.03 6.26
C THR A 108 -9.97 -21.40 4.80
N ARG A 109 -10.16 -22.68 4.45
CA ARG A 109 -10.27 -23.15 3.07
C ARG A 109 -11.72 -23.44 2.75
N LEU A 110 -12.21 -22.91 1.63
CA LEU A 110 -13.55 -23.16 1.10
C LEU A 110 -13.47 -24.00 -0.16
N GLN A 111 -14.36 -24.98 -0.30
CA GLN A 111 -14.50 -25.78 -1.51
C GLN A 111 -15.98 -25.94 -1.88
N ASP A 112 -16.22 -25.98 -3.19
CA ASP A 112 -17.46 -26.41 -3.83
C ASP A 112 -17.17 -27.82 -4.39
N THR A 113 -17.68 -28.85 -3.76
CA THR A 113 -17.35 -30.25 -4.09
C THR A 113 -18.36 -30.89 -5.01
N ASP A 114 -19.59 -30.36 -5.08
CA ASP A 114 -20.66 -30.84 -5.97
C ASP A 114 -20.81 -30.00 -7.27
N GLY A 115 -20.09 -28.88 -7.36
CA GLY A 115 -20.03 -28.04 -8.55
C GLY A 115 -21.25 -27.13 -8.75
N ASP A 116 -22.04 -26.93 -7.71
CA ASP A 116 -23.24 -26.08 -7.79
C ASP A 116 -22.89 -24.58 -7.73
N GLY A 117 -21.63 -24.22 -7.46
CA GLY A 117 -21.10 -22.86 -7.37
C GLY A 117 -21.32 -22.21 -6.01
N THR A 118 -21.56 -23.00 -4.97
CA THR A 118 -21.65 -22.61 -3.57
C THR A 118 -20.70 -23.50 -2.75
N ALA A 119 -19.99 -22.91 -1.77
CA ALA A 119 -19.10 -23.69 -0.92
C ALA A 119 -19.88 -24.59 0.02
N ASP A 120 -19.59 -25.89 0.00
CA ASP A 120 -20.14 -26.90 0.90
C ASP A 120 -19.13 -27.39 1.93
N VAL A 121 -17.83 -27.09 1.75
CA VAL A 121 -16.76 -27.39 2.72
C VAL A 121 -16.14 -26.10 3.24
N PHE A 122 -16.10 -25.98 4.57
CA PHE A 122 -15.45 -24.92 5.34
C PHE A 122 -14.44 -25.57 6.27
N GLU A 123 -13.16 -25.51 5.91
CA GLU A 123 -12.10 -26.14 6.69
C GLU A 123 -11.22 -25.09 7.35
N THR A 124 -11.12 -25.13 8.67
CA THR A 124 -10.16 -24.32 9.42
C THR A 124 -8.75 -24.89 9.23
N ILE A 125 -7.88 -24.10 8.58
CA ILE A 125 -6.46 -24.47 8.40
C ILE A 125 -5.67 -24.13 9.67
N ASN A 126 -5.91 -22.96 10.26
CA ASN A 126 -5.28 -22.57 11.52
C ASN A 126 -6.11 -21.45 12.19
N SER A 127 -6.29 -21.58 13.53
CA SER A 127 -6.96 -20.61 14.40
C SER A 127 -6.13 -20.33 15.66
N GLY A 128 -4.81 -20.32 15.54
CA GLY A 128 -3.86 -20.26 16.67
C GLY A 128 -3.69 -18.90 17.32
N TRP A 129 -4.46 -17.87 16.94
CA TRP A 129 -4.43 -16.56 17.58
C TRP A 129 -5.78 -16.16 18.18
N GLY A 130 -5.75 -15.27 19.19
CA GLY A 130 -6.95 -14.85 19.89
C GLY A 130 -7.70 -13.69 19.24
N ILE A 131 -9.00 -13.59 19.56
CA ILE A 131 -9.84 -12.43 19.32
C ILE A 131 -10.69 -12.14 20.57
N ASN A 132 -11.03 -10.87 20.83
CA ASN A 132 -11.92 -10.48 21.92
C ASN A 132 -13.14 -9.66 21.47
N GLY A 133 -13.33 -9.49 20.16
CA GLY A 133 -14.42 -8.73 19.59
C GLY A 133 -14.17 -7.23 19.46
N ASP A 134 -12.98 -6.74 19.77
CA ASP A 134 -12.61 -5.35 19.51
C ASP A 134 -12.64 -5.04 18.02
N TYR A 135 -13.11 -3.84 17.68
CA TYR A 135 -13.25 -3.40 16.28
C TYR A 135 -11.93 -3.47 15.48
N HIS A 136 -10.79 -3.15 16.11
CA HIS A 136 -9.49 -3.09 15.45
C HIS A 136 -8.73 -4.42 15.40
N GLU A 137 -9.22 -5.50 15.96
CA GLU A 137 -8.54 -6.81 15.91
C GLU A 137 -8.63 -7.47 14.54
N TYR A 138 -8.22 -6.77 13.49
CA TYR A 138 -8.15 -7.29 12.13
C TYR A 138 -7.04 -8.35 11.98
N ALA A 139 -7.22 -9.21 10.98
CA ALA A 139 -6.20 -10.13 10.49
C ALA A 139 -6.15 -10.00 8.96
N PHE A 140 -5.04 -9.50 8.42
CA PHE A 140 -4.82 -9.42 6.97
C PHE A 140 -3.93 -10.56 6.52
N GLY A 141 -4.36 -11.30 5.49
CA GLY A 141 -3.63 -12.44 4.95
C GLY A 141 -3.13 -12.22 3.53
N SER A 142 -1.92 -12.72 3.27
CA SER A 142 -1.34 -12.76 1.92
C SER A 142 -1.90 -13.92 1.09
N PRO A 143 -1.71 -13.93 -0.23
CA PRO A 143 -1.63 -15.16 -1.00
C PRO A 143 -0.52 -16.09 -0.46
N ALA A 144 -0.49 -17.35 -0.89
CA ALA A 144 0.60 -18.25 -0.55
C ALA A 144 1.92 -17.75 -1.17
N ASP A 145 3.01 -17.80 -0.38
CA ASP A 145 4.36 -17.56 -0.85
C ASP A 145 4.90 -18.74 -1.69
N LYS A 146 6.17 -18.68 -2.11
CA LYS A 146 6.79 -19.73 -2.94
C LYS A 146 6.89 -21.07 -2.24
N GLU A 147 6.96 -21.08 -0.90
CA GLU A 147 6.96 -22.27 -0.05
C GLU A 147 5.55 -22.74 0.30
N GLY A 148 4.53 -21.98 -0.12
CA GLY A 148 3.11 -22.27 0.15
C GLY A 148 2.59 -21.73 1.48
N ASN A 149 3.39 -20.93 2.22
CA ASN A 149 2.94 -20.33 3.47
C ASN A 149 2.03 -19.13 3.23
N ILE A 150 1.03 -18.97 4.10
CA ILE A 150 0.19 -17.77 4.18
C ILE A 150 0.74 -16.90 5.30
N TRP A 151 1.03 -15.63 4.99
CA TRP A 151 1.47 -14.66 5.97
C TRP A 151 0.26 -13.89 6.50
N VAL A 152 0.14 -13.81 7.82
CA VAL A 152 -0.97 -13.14 8.51
C VAL A 152 -0.42 -12.07 9.43
N VAL A 153 -0.84 -10.82 9.25
CA VAL A 153 -0.52 -9.71 10.14
C VAL A 153 -1.71 -9.38 11.04
N LEU A 154 -1.46 -9.35 12.36
CA LEU A 154 -2.49 -9.21 13.38
C LEU A 154 -2.47 -7.79 13.97
N CYS A 155 -3.54 -7.04 13.73
CA CYS A 155 -3.71 -5.69 14.28
C CYS A 155 -3.80 -5.71 15.81
N LEU A 156 -3.29 -4.67 16.46
CA LEU A 156 -3.46 -4.45 17.90
C LEU A 156 -4.94 -4.25 18.27
N THR A 157 -5.29 -4.59 19.51
CA THR A 157 -6.59 -4.30 20.13
C THR A 157 -6.73 -2.79 20.31
N GLY A 158 -7.83 -2.20 19.87
CA GLY A 158 -8.08 -0.75 19.99
C GLY A 158 -6.96 0.13 19.41
N SER A 159 -6.21 -0.41 18.45
CA SER A 159 -5.04 0.22 17.80
C SER A 159 -3.86 0.58 18.71
N GLY A 160 -3.88 0.20 19.98
CA GLY A 160 -2.81 0.50 20.95
C GLY A 160 -2.65 -0.53 22.07
N GLY A 161 -3.55 -1.51 22.19
CA GLY A 161 -3.50 -2.60 23.14
C GLY A 161 -3.16 -3.96 22.52
N ALA A 162 -2.95 -4.97 23.33
CA ALA A 162 -2.79 -6.36 22.92
C ALA A 162 -3.55 -7.27 23.93
N ALA A 163 -4.89 -7.26 23.83
CA ALA A 163 -5.76 -7.94 24.78
C ALA A 163 -5.92 -9.43 24.45
N SER A 164 -5.82 -9.82 23.18
CA SER A 164 -5.87 -11.20 22.72
C SER A 164 -4.52 -11.69 22.25
N ASP A 165 -4.29 -12.99 22.30
CA ASP A 165 -3.00 -13.61 21.96
C ASP A 165 -2.53 -13.23 20.57
N TRP A 166 -1.23 -12.98 20.43
CA TRP A 166 -0.51 -12.66 19.21
C TRP A 166 -0.85 -11.31 18.56
N ARG A 167 -1.71 -10.48 19.17
CA ARG A 167 -1.94 -9.14 18.61
C ARG A 167 -0.65 -8.32 18.58
N GLY A 168 -0.37 -7.74 17.41
CA GLY A 168 0.90 -7.04 17.16
C GLY A 168 2.02 -7.94 16.59
N TRP A 169 1.68 -9.13 16.09
CA TRP A 169 2.61 -10.07 15.46
C TRP A 169 2.24 -10.38 14.02
N CYS A 170 3.23 -10.86 13.26
CA CYS A 170 3.05 -11.52 11.98
C CYS A 170 3.30 -13.02 12.13
N MET A 171 2.40 -13.83 11.59
CA MET A 171 2.48 -15.27 11.57
C MET A 171 2.67 -15.78 10.14
N ARG A 172 3.40 -16.88 9.97
CA ARG A 172 3.34 -17.72 8.77
C ARG A 172 2.55 -18.98 9.08
N ILE A 173 1.57 -19.29 8.25
CA ILE A 173 0.80 -20.53 8.32
C ILE A 173 1.32 -21.42 7.20
N THR A 174 1.91 -22.54 7.56
CA THR A 174 2.49 -23.50 6.60
C THR A 174 1.39 -24.28 5.86
N PRO A 175 1.69 -24.97 4.73
CA PRO A 175 0.72 -25.76 4.00
C PRO A 175 0.05 -26.87 4.83
N ASP A 176 0.75 -27.37 5.86
CA ASP A 176 0.23 -28.37 6.82
C ASP A 176 -0.48 -27.73 8.03
N GLY A 177 -0.75 -26.41 7.96
CA GLY A 177 -1.53 -25.67 8.95
C GLY A 177 -0.75 -25.27 10.22
N LYS A 178 0.56 -25.45 10.29
CA LYS A 178 1.36 -25.03 11.45
C LYS A 178 1.54 -23.51 11.47
N MET A 179 1.27 -22.86 12.61
CA MET A 179 1.53 -21.44 12.84
C MET A 179 2.96 -21.21 13.31
N ILE A 180 3.67 -20.29 12.63
CA ILE A 180 5.05 -19.90 12.94
C ILE A 180 5.08 -18.40 13.22
N PRO A 181 5.31 -17.96 14.47
CA PRO A 181 5.58 -16.57 14.80
C PRO A 181 6.80 -16.07 14.01
N THR A 182 6.64 -14.96 13.27
CA THR A 182 7.62 -14.57 12.26
C THR A 182 8.21 -13.18 12.50
N CYS A 183 7.39 -12.19 12.81
CA CYS A 183 7.84 -10.83 13.13
C CYS A 183 6.99 -10.27 14.27
N SER A 184 7.58 -9.44 15.10
CA SER A 184 6.88 -8.69 16.14
C SER A 184 6.77 -7.21 15.80
N GLY A 185 6.04 -6.45 16.60
CA GLY A 185 6.03 -4.98 16.49
C GLY A 185 5.05 -4.42 15.45
N ILE A 186 4.06 -5.19 15.02
CA ILE A 186 2.97 -4.76 14.16
C ILE A 186 2.03 -3.82 14.94
N ARG A 187 1.54 -2.76 14.30
CA ARG A 187 0.57 -1.86 14.95
C ARG A 187 -0.84 -2.00 14.37
N SER A 188 -1.07 -1.45 13.19
CA SER A 188 -2.39 -1.37 12.57
C SER A 188 -2.28 -1.59 11.06
N PRO A 189 -2.13 -2.85 10.64
CA PRO A 189 -2.05 -3.19 9.23
C PRO A 189 -3.32 -2.75 8.47
N GLY A 190 -3.14 -2.31 7.22
CA GLY A 190 -4.22 -2.05 6.27
C GLY A 190 -4.23 -3.01 5.09
N GLY A 191 -3.13 -3.76 4.90
CA GLY A 191 -2.99 -4.76 3.85
C GLY A 191 -1.62 -5.41 3.86
N ILE A 192 -1.48 -6.49 3.09
CA ILE A 192 -0.26 -7.28 2.96
C ILE A 192 -0.10 -7.74 1.50
N GLY A 193 1.12 -7.85 1.02
CA GLY A 193 1.42 -8.31 -0.34
C GLY A 193 2.90 -8.56 -0.55
N PHE A 194 3.24 -8.99 -1.76
CA PHE A 194 4.62 -9.28 -2.18
C PHE A 194 5.14 -8.18 -3.10
N ASN A 195 6.48 -7.99 -3.10
CA ASN A 195 7.13 -7.31 -4.19
C ASN A 195 7.45 -8.29 -5.35
N HIS A 196 8.07 -7.81 -6.41
CA HIS A 196 8.47 -8.61 -7.56
C HIS A 196 9.49 -9.71 -7.23
N ALA A 197 10.28 -9.54 -6.17
CA ALA A 197 11.26 -10.54 -5.72
C ALA A 197 10.62 -11.64 -4.83
N GLY A 198 9.38 -11.44 -4.38
CA GLY A 198 8.67 -12.33 -3.47
C GLY A 198 8.86 -11.98 -1.99
N ASP A 199 9.51 -10.87 -1.67
CA ASP A 199 9.58 -10.37 -0.31
C ASP A 199 8.22 -9.81 0.13
N VAL A 200 7.89 -10.03 1.41
CA VAL A 200 6.57 -9.71 1.96
C VAL A 200 6.57 -8.33 2.60
N PHE A 201 5.58 -7.53 2.26
CA PHE A 201 5.35 -6.20 2.81
C PHE A 201 3.95 -6.07 3.39
N TYR A 202 3.81 -5.19 4.35
CA TYR A 202 2.51 -4.74 4.84
C TYR A 202 2.47 -3.23 4.96
N THR A 203 1.28 -2.68 4.87
CA THR A 203 1.02 -1.27 5.17
C THR A 203 0.64 -1.12 6.63
N ASP A 204 1.20 -0.10 7.31
CA ASP A 204 0.94 0.15 8.73
C ASP A 204 0.45 1.59 8.92
N ASN A 205 -0.72 1.75 9.51
CA ASN A 205 -1.35 3.06 9.71
C ASN A 205 -0.67 3.87 10.81
N GLN A 206 -0.72 5.20 10.69
CA GLN A 206 -0.23 6.15 11.70
C GLN A 206 -0.80 5.83 13.11
N GLY A 207 0.01 5.97 14.14
CA GLY A 207 -0.41 5.80 15.52
C GLY A 207 0.75 5.68 16.51
N PRO A 208 0.54 5.07 17.69
CA PRO A 208 1.63 4.81 18.62
C PRO A 208 2.79 4.07 17.97
N TRP A 209 4.01 4.57 18.14
CA TRP A 209 5.24 4.02 17.57
C TRP A 209 5.29 3.98 16.03
N ASN A 210 4.38 4.66 15.38
CA ASN A 210 4.32 4.82 13.92
C ASN A 210 3.93 6.28 13.59
N GLY A 211 4.90 7.16 13.53
CA GLY A 211 4.72 8.62 13.44
C GLY A 211 3.92 9.07 12.22
N SER A 212 4.03 8.37 11.09
CA SER A 212 3.19 8.47 9.91
C SER A 212 2.93 7.08 9.36
N SER A 213 1.92 6.93 8.50
CA SER A 213 1.63 5.66 7.82
C SER A 213 2.80 5.21 6.95
N SER A 214 2.96 3.91 6.74
CA SER A 214 4.17 3.40 6.09
C SER A 214 3.97 2.04 5.43
N LEU A 215 4.87 1.72 4.48
CA LEU A 215 5.10 0.40 3.93
C LEU A 215 6.30 -0.22 4.63
N LYS A 216 6.16 -1.44 5.16
CA LYS A 216 7.19 -2.11 5.96
C LYS A 216 7.47 -3.52 5.43
N TRP A 217 8.73 -3.90 5.47
CA TRP A 217 9.20 -5.22 5.04
C TRP A 217 9.13 -6.23 6.20
N LEU A 218 8.41 -7.32 6.01
CA LEU A 218 8.28 -8.43 6.96
C LEU A 218 9.47 -9.40 6.81
N LYS A 219 10.64 -8.98 7.28
CA LYS A 219 11.82 -9.84 7.33
C LYS A 219 11.68 -10.80 8.52
N PRO A 220 11.78 -12.13 8.32
CA PRO A 220 11.68 -13.07 9.44
C PRO A 220 12.66 -12.74 10.59
N GLY A 221 12.18 -12.79 11.83
CA GLY A 221 12.93 -12.43 13.03
C GLY A 221 12.99 -10.93 13.31
N SER A 222 12.38 -10.08 12.49
CA SER A 222 12.43 -8.63 12.67
C SER A 222 11.41 -8.09 13.68
N PHE A 223 11.72 -6.91 14.21
CA PHE A 223 10.84 -6.06 14.98
C PHE A 223 10.35 -4.89 14.10
N GLN A 224 9.05 -4.66 14.05
CA GLN A 224 8.40 -3.69 13.15
C GLN A 224 8.10 -2.35 13.82
N GLY A 225 8.47 -2.18 15.09
CA GLY A 225 8.51 -0.90 15.76
C GLY A 225 7.52 -0.71 16.93
N ASN A 226 6.40 -1.43 17.01
CA ASN A 226 5.46 -1.25 18.11
C ASN A 226 5.68 -2.31 19.22
N PRO A 227 6.09 -1.93 20.45
CA PRO A 227 6.41 -2.90 21.50
C PRO A 227 5.20 -3.50 22.22
N THR A 228 3.97 -3.06 21.94
CA THR A 228 2.77 -3.45 22.71
C THR A 228 2.53 -4.96 22.71
N GLY A 229 2.77 -5.64 21.57
CA GLY A 229 2.64 -7.09 21.42
C GLY A 229 3.85 -7.90 21.91
N ASN A 230 4.93 -7.27 22.38
CA ASN A 230 6.18 -7.96 22.74
C ASN A 230 5.97 -9.05 23.80
N LYS A 231 5.02 -8.87 24.73
CA LYS A 231 4.71 -9.84 25.79
C LYS A 231 4.42 -11.28 25.30
N TYR A 232 4.00 -11.44 24.04
CA TYR A 232 3.69 -12.76 23.46
C TYR A 232 4.92 -13.55 23.00
N HIS A 233 6.14 -12.98 23.11
CA HIS A 233 7.37 -13.70 22.83
C HIS A 233 7.50 -15.00 23.64
N THR A 234 6.93 -15.03 24.86
CA THR A 234 6.92 -16.19 25.72
C THR A 234 6.12 -17.37 25.16
N LEU A 235 5.01 -17.07 24.44
CA LEU A 235 4.20 -18.11 23.78
C LEU A 235 4.94 -18.80 22.64
N ALA A 236 5.90 -18.09 22.03
CA ALA A 236 6.74 -18.61 20.94
C ALA A 236 8.03 -19.24 21.45
N ASN A 237 8.35 -19.13 22.73
CA ASN A 237 9.65 -19.48 23.31
C ASN A 237 10.81 -18.75 22.58
N LEU A 238 10.58 -17.47 22.26
CA LEU A 238 11.53 -16.57 21.61
C LEU A 238 12.14 -15.59 22.62
N PRO A 239 13.33 -15.02 22.32
CA PRO A 239 13.84 -13.88 23.09
C PRO A 239 12.83 -12.72 23.12
N GLU A 240 12.85 -11.94 24.22
CA GLU A 240 12.02 -10.75 24.30
C GLU A 240 12.40 -9.77 23.17
N PRO A 241 11.44 -9.31 22.34
CA PRO A 241 11.71 -8.32 21.30
C PRO A 241 12.22 -7.01 21.90
N PRO A 242 12.96 -6.20 21.11
CA PRO A 242 13.59 -4.99 21.61
C PRO A 242 12.59 -3.98 22.21
N LYS A 243 13.03 -3.26 23.23
CA LYS A 243 12.29 -2.15 23.82
C LYS A 243 12.86 -0.82 23.29
N PRO A 244 12.08 -0.09 22.49
CA PRO A 244 12.52 1.19 21.97
C PRO A 244 12.49 2.30 23.04
N THR A 245 13.26 3.36 22.80
CA THR A 245 13.25 4.57 23.64
C THR A 245 12.13 5.51 23.17
N ASP A 246 11.22 5.87 24.07
CA ASP A 246 10.13 6.81 23.79
C ASP A 246 10.67 8.23 23.51
N GLY A 247 10.19 8.85 22.44
CA GLY A 247 10.62 10.19 22.03
C GLY A 247 11.91 10.23 21.19
N SER A 248 12.44 9.08 20.79
CA SER A 248 13.66 8.96 19.97
C SER A 248 13.40 9.16 18.46
N ARG A 249 14.33 8.69 17.63
CA ARG A 249 14.20 8.61 16.17
C ARG A 249 14.44 7.18 15.71
N ILE A 250 13.74 6.74 14.66
CA ILE A 250 13.93 5.39 14.09
C ILE A 250 15.39 5.14 13.71
N VAL A 251 16.05 6.13 13.10
CA VAL A 251 17.45 6.01 12.68
C VAL A 251 18.36 5.73 13.88
N THR A 252 18.15 6.40 15.02
CA THR A 252 18.92 6.21 16.27
C THR A 252 18.61 4.86 16.91
N GLU A 253 17.34 4.46 16.95
CA GLU A 253 16.97 3.15 17.51
C GLU A 253 17.55 1.97 16.72
N ARG A 254 17.63 2.06 15.40
CA ARG A 254 18.23 1.02 14.55
C ARG A 254 19.71 0.77 14.83
N GLU A 255 20.47 1.79 15.22
CA GLU A 255 21.88 1.63 15.61
C GLU A 255 22.01 0.78 16.89
N ARG A 256 21.02 0.83 17.76
CA ARG A 256 20.96 0.11 19.03
C ARG A 256 20.23 -1.23 18.94
N LEU A 257 19.27 -1.35 18.04
CA LEU A 257 18.35 -2.48 17.89
C LEU A 257 18.47 -3.04 16.46
N PRO A 258 19.42 -3.95 16.18
CA PRO A 258 19.66 -4.46 14.82
C PRO A 258 18.46 -5.25 14.24
N GLU A 259 17.57 -5.79 15.09
CA GLU A 259 16.33 -6.47 14.66
C GLU A 259 15.29 -5.48 14.14
N PHE A 260 15.44 -4.18 14.43
CA PHE A 260 14.48 -3.17 14.01
C PHE A 260 14.61 -2.89 12.51
N VAL A 261 13.67 -3.38 11.73
CA VAL A 261 13.56 -3.06 10.31
C VAL A 261 12.75 -1.75 10.15
N PRO A 262 13.35 -0.70 9.59
CA PRO A 262 12.66 0.59 9.43
C PRO A 262 11.57 0.48 8.37
N PRO A 263 10.61 1.43 8.34
CA PRO A 263 9.73 1.60 7.20
C PRO A 263 10.52 1.71 5.89
N ALA A 264 10.19 0.87 4.90
CA ALA A 264 10.79 0.98 3.58
C ALA A 264 10.35 2.29 2.89
N VAL A 265 9.07 2.64 3.05
CA VAL A 265 8.52 3.91 2.56
C VAL A 265 7.55 4.48 3.59
N ILE A 266 7.72 5.74 3.94
CA ILE A 266 6.78 6.51 4.74
C ILE A 266 5.83 7.24 3.80
N PHE A 267 4.53 7.18 4.10
CA PHE A 267 3.48 7.97 3.45
C PHE A 267 3.20 9.21 4.32
N PRO A 268 3.74 10.40 4.00
CA PRO A 268 3.49 11.61 4.74
C PRO A 268 1.99 11.90 4.87
N HIS A 269 1.53 12.00 6.13
CA HIS A 269 0.12 12.10 6.47
C HIS A 269 -0.57 13.28 5.79
N ALA A 270 -1.73 13.04 5.18
CA ALA A 270 -2.53 13.98 4.40
C ALA A 270 -1.86 14.56 3.14
N LYS A 271 -0.57 14.32 2.88
CA LYS A 271 0.16 14.76 1.68
C LYS A 271 0.05 13.75 0.54
N VAL A 272 0.45 12.51 0.81
CA VAL A 272 0.40 11.42 -0.18
C VAL A 272 -0.33 10.19 0.32
N GLY A 273 -0.54 10.03 1.61
CA GLY A 273 -1.31 8.96 2.20
C GLY A 273 -1.82 9.30 3.58
N GLN A 274 -2.81 8.56 4.03
CA GLN A 274 -3.37 8.66 5.39
C GLN A 274 -3.67 7.27 5.96
N SER A 275 -4.35 6.42 5.17
CA SER A 275 -4.69 5.05 5.55
C SER A 275 -4.33 4.09 4.40
N PRO A 276 -3.04 3.79 4.19
CA PRO A 276 -2.60 2.86 3.15
C PRO A 276 -3.10 1.44 3.45
N THR A 277 -3.44 0.71 2.40
CA THR A 277 -4.15 -0.57 2.49
C THR A 277 -3.49 -1.66 1.63
N GLY A 278 -4.26 -2.37 0.80
CA GLY A 278 -3.79 -3.49 0.00
C GLY A 278 -2.59 -3.17 -0.90
N ILE A 279 -1.83 -4.19 -1.24
CA ILE A 279 -0.59 -4.10 -2.01
C ILE A 279 -0.68 -5.04 -3.21
N ALA A 280 -0.31 -4.55 -4.40
CA ALA A 280 -0.11 -5.38 -5.59
C ALA A 280 1.20 -5.03 -6.30
N ALA A 281 1.99 -6.02 -6.66
CA ALA A 281 3.19 -5.81 -7.47
C ALA A 281 2.85 -5.76 -8.96
N ASP A 282 3.52 -4.89 -9.70
CA ASP A 282 3.50 -4.93 -11.15
C ASP A 282 4.58 -5.88 -11.68
N VAL A 283 4.14 -7.07 -12.05
CA VAL A 283 4.92 -8.08 -12.77
C VAL A 283 4.18 -8.46 -14.06
N SER A 284 3.51 -7.48 -14.66
CA SER A 284 2.65 -7.66 -15.84
C SER A 284 3.42 -7.69 -17.17
N GLY A 285 4.71 -7.39 -17.14
CA GLY A 285 5.51 -7.26 -18.38
C GLY A 285 5.05 -6.05 -19.21
N GLY A 286 4.67 -4.95 -18.55
CA GLY A 286 4.26 -3.71 -19.18
C GLY A 286 2.79 -3.66 -19.63
N LYS A 287 1.95 -4.63 -19.26
CA LYS A 287 0.53 -4.65 -19.65
C LYS A 287 -0.33 -3.63 -18.90
N PHE A 288 0.14 -3.15 -17.76
CA PHE A 288 -0.52 -2.07 -16.98
C PHE A 288 0.24 -0.74 -17.05
N GLY A 289 1.18 -0.61 -17.99
CA GLY A 289 1.99 0.59 -18.21
C GLY A 289 3.47 0.40 -17.87
N PRO A 290 4.28 1.47 -17.83
CA PRO A 290 5.73 1.38 -17.71
C PRO A 290 6.26 1.22 -16.28
N TRP A 291 5.50 0.53 -15.40
CA TRP A 291 5.75 0.49 -13.95
C TRP A 291 6.29 -0.86 -13.44
N GLU A 292 6.85 -1.65 -14.31
CA GLU A 292 7.39 -2.99 -13.98
C GLU A 292 8.24 -2.96 -12.70
N ASN A 293 8.01 -3.97 -11.84
CA ASN A 293 8.67 -4.18 -10.54
C ASN A 293 8.31 -3.16 -9.44
N GLN A 294 7.32 -2.30 -9.67
CA GLN A 294 6.81 -1.39 -8.65
C GLN A 294 5.60 -1.97 -7.90
N LEU A 295 5.22 -1.30 -6.82
CA LEU A 295 4.02 -1.66 -6.05
C LEU A 295 2.93 -0.62 -6.25
N TYR A 296 1.69 -1.11 -6.31
CA TYR A 296 0.49 -0.30 -6.15
C TYR A 296 -0.02 -0.48 -4.73
N VAL A 297 -0.30 0.62 -4.06
CA VAL A 297 -0.79 0.64 -2.68
C VAL A 297 -2.13 1.38 -2.66
N GLY A 298 -3.17 0.70 -2.18
CA GLY A 298 -4.48 1.31 -1.99
C GLY A 298 -4.48 2.32 -0.84
N GLU A 299 -5.40 3.27 -0.90
CA GLU A 299 -5.56 4.31 0.12
C GLU A 299 -7.06 4.49 0.45
N GLN A 300 -7.41 4.20 1.70
CA GLN A 300 -8.81 4.17 2.12
C GLN A 300 -9.39 5.59 2.28
N THR A 301 -8.68 6.52 2.92
CA THR A 301 -9.22 7.85 3.23
C THR A 301 -9.29 8.75 2.00
N HIS A 302 -8.26 8.74 1.16
CA HIS A 302 -8.19 9.59 -0.03
C HIS A 302 -8.94 8.98 -1.24
N SER A 303 -9.29 7.68 -1.20
CA SER A 303 -9.89 6.95 -2.33
C SER A 303 -8.98 6.99 -3.56
N GLU A 304 -7.74 6.56 -3.36
CA GLU A 304 -6.64 6.64 -4.32
C GLU A 304 -5.87 5.31 -4.37
N VAL A 305 -5.04 5.16 -5.38
CA VAL A 305 -3.96 4.16 -5.45
C VAL A 305 -2.67 4.91 -5.67
N GLN A 306 -1.69 4.69 -4.79
CA GLN A 306 -0.34 5.22 -4.92
C GLN A 306 0.57 4.21 -5.63
N ARG A 307 1.67 4.71 -6.20
CA ARG A 307 2.72 3.93 -6.82
C ARG A 307 3.99 4.02 -5.95
N VAL A 308 4.64 2.90 -5.70
CA VAL A 308 5.85 2.81 -4.89
C VAL A 308 6.97 2.15 -5.68
N ALA A 309 8.10 2.83 -5.82
CA ALA A 309 9.34 2.27 -6.35
C ALA A 309 10.29 1.97 -5.19
N LEU A 310 10.68 0.70 -5.04
CA LEU A 310 11.59 0.22 -4.00
C LEU A 310 12.98 -0.05 -4.54
N GLU A 311 13.97 0.11 -3.67
CA GLU A 311 15.33 -0.39 -3.87
C GLU A 311 15.91 -0.94 -2.56
N GLN A 312 16.98 -1.71 -2.65
CA GLN A 312 17.76 -2.13 -1.49
C GLN A 312 19.11 -1.41 -1.47
N VAL A 313 19.41 -0.76 -0.35
CA VAL A 313 20.73 -0.17 -0.08
C VAL A 313 21.26 -0.77 1.22
N ASN A 314 22.45 -1.33 1.19
CA ASN A 314 23.08 -2.01 2.33
C ASN A 314 22.17 -3.10 2.97
N GLY A 315 21.35 -3.80 2.17
CA GLY A 315 20.44 -4.86 2.62
C GLY A 315 19.17 -4.36 3.31
N ILE A 316 18.86 -3.06 3.22
CA ILE A 316 17.65 -2.42 3.76
C ILE A 316 16.81 -1.89 2.60
N TYR A 317 15.52 -2.18 2.63
CA TYR A 317 14.57 -1.59 1.68
C TYR A 317 14.31 -0.12 2.00
N GLN A 318 14.28 0.67 0.95
CA GLN A 318 13.91 2.09 0.93
C GLN A 318 13.30 2.43 -0.43
N GLY A 319 12.81 3.65 -0.62
CA GLY A 319 12.29 4.05 -1.92
C GLY A 319 11.36 5.24 -1.87
N ALA A 320 10.73 5.49 -3.00
CA ALA A 320 9.83 6.62 -3.19
C ALA A 320 8.37 6.18 -3.34
N VAL A 321 7.45 6.97 -2.79
CA VAL A 321 6.03 6.94 -3.13
C VAL A 321 5.69 8.10 -4.04
N PHE A 322 4.80 7.84 -4.99
CA PHE A 322 4.25 8.80 -5.95
C PHE A 322 2.73 8.76 -5.91
N LYS A 323 2.08 9.89 -6.16
CA LYS A 323 0.66 9.91 -6.53
C LYS A 323 0.48 9.11 -7.82
N PHE A 324 -0.68 8.48 -8.00
CA PHE A 324 -0.93 7.70 -9.21
C PHE A 324 -2.38 7.82 -9.67
N LEU A 325 -3.31 7.03 -9.12
CA LEU A 325 -4.72 7.02 -9.53
C LEU A 325 -5.60 7.56 -8.44
N ALA A 326 -6.50 8.48 -8.78
CA ALA A 326 -7.40 9.14 -7.84
C ALA A 326 -8.87 9.03 -8.26
N GLY A 327 -9.76 9.46 -7.36
CA GLY A 327 -11.19 9.62 -7.64
C GLY A 327 -12.00 8.33 -7.64
N PHE A 328 -11.54 7.27 -6.97
CA PHE A 328 -12.36 6.08 -6.74
C PHE A 328 -13.61 6.42 -5.95
N GLY A 329 -14.67 5.66 -6.18
CA GLY A 329 -15.99 5.95 -5.60
C GLY A 329 -16.08 5.74 -4.09
N SER A 330 -15.21 4.89 -3.50
CA SER A 330 -15.07 4.70 -2.05
C SER A 330 -13.61 4.58 -1.66
N GLY A 331 -13.31 4.45 -0.38
CA GLY A 331 -11.97 4.09 0.09
C GLY A 331 -11.52 2.77 -0.51
N ILE A 332 -10.25 2.67 -0.90
CA ILE A 332 -9.67 1.44 -1.43
C ILE A 332 -9.13 0.61 -0.27
N ILE A 333 -9.57 -0.65 -0.15
CA ILE A 333 -9.07 -1.63 0.83
C ILE A 333 -8.34 -2.74 0.08
N PRO A 334 -9.01 -3.68 -0.65
CA PRO A 334 -8.30 -4.60 -1.50
C PRO A 334 -8.01 -4.00 -2.87
N LEU A 335 -6.87 -4.36 -3.42
CA LEU A 335 -6.59 -4.21 -4.83
C LEU A 335 -5.84 -5.46 -5.35
N ARG A 336 -6.03 -5.76 -6.63
CA ARG A 336 -5.41 -6.92 -7.27
C ARG A 336 -5.11 -6.61 -8.72
N LEU A 337 -3.84 -6.73 -9.12
CA LEU A 337 -3.44 -6.66 -10.52
C LEU A 337 -3.49 -8.06 -11.14
N ASP A 338 -4.26 -8.22 -12.19
CA ASP A 338 -4.12 -9.39 -13.06
C ASP A 338 -2.96 -9.16 -14.02
N THR A 339 -1.86 -9.80 -13.72
CA THR A 339 -0.60 -9.66 -14.48
C THR A 339 -0.66 -10.30 -15.88
N GLN A 340 -1.65 -11.15 -16.15
CA GLN A 340 -1.85 -11.75 -17.46
C GLN A 340 -2.58 -10.80 -18.42
N THR A 341 -3.54 -10.06 -17.92
CA THR A 341 -4.40 -9.17 -18.71
C THR A 341 -4.07 -7.68 -18.58
N GLY A 342 -3.38 -7.28 -17.52
CA GLY A 342 -3.09 -5.88 -17.20
C GLY A 342 -4.31 -5.13 -16.65
N HIS A 343 -5.29 -5.82 -16.07
CA HIS A 343 -6.40 -5.17 -15.36
C HIS A 343 -6.09 -5.06 -13.88
N LEU A 344 -6.22 -3.86 -13.33
CA LEU A 344 -6.21 -3.63 -11.89
C LEU A 344 -7.67 -3.60 -11.38
N PHE A 345 -7.99 -4.49 -10.47
CA PHE A 345 -9.26 -4.50 -9.74
C PHE A 345 -9.03 -3.89 -8.36
N ALA A 346 -9.86 -2.91 -8.00
CA ALA A 346 -9.77 -2.20 -6.74
C ALA A 346 -11.16 -1.93 -6.18
N GLY A 347 -11.29 -1.96 -4.87
CA GLY A 347 -12.55 -1.68 -4.22
C GLY A 347 -12.40 -1.51 -2.72
N GLY A 348 -13.51 -1.34 -2.03
CA GLY A 348 -13.47 -1.17 -0.60
C GLY A 348 -14.73 -0.54 -0.04
N SER A 349 -14.56 0.27 1.00
CA SER A 349 -15.68 0.89 1.68
C SER A 349 -15.31 2.21 2.36
N SER A 350 -16.35 2.97 2.74
CA SER A 350 -16.23 4.14 3.61
C SER A 350 -16.60 3.82 5.06
N ARG A 351 -16.73 2.52 5.41
CA ARG A 351 -17.07 2.07 6.76
C ARG A 351 -15.93 2.33 7.73
N GLY A 352 -16.23 2.91 8.87
CA GLY A 352 -15.30 3.22 9.96
C GLY A 352 -14.56 4.54 9.78
N TRP A 353 -14.19 4.91 8.57
CA TRP A 353 -13.51 6.16 8.23
C TRP A 353 -14.17 6.76 6.99
N ALA A 354 -14.48 8.03 7.03
CA ALA A 354 -14.96 8.73 5.86
C ALA A 354 -13.90 8.68 4.75
N SER A 355 -14.31 8.38 3.53
CA SER A 355 -13.47 8.44 2.34
C SER A 355 -13.87 9.60 1.43
N ARG A 356 -12.94 10.11 0.63
CA ARG A 356 -13.21 11.19 -0.33
C ARG A 356 -14.19 10.77 -1.41
N GLY A 357 -14.24 9.49 -1.77
CA GLY A 357 -15.11 8.95 -2.81
C GLY A 357 -16.61 9.06 -2.52
N GLY A 358 -16.99 9.14 -1.26
CA GLY A 358 -18.37 9.44 -0.83
C GLY A 358 -19.38 8.30 -0.99
N LYS A 359 -19.10 7.24 -1.77
CA LYS A 359 -19.96 6.05 -1.85
C LYS A 359 -19.68 5.11 -0.66
N PRO A 360 -20.69 4.38 -0.17
CA PRO A 360 -20.48 3.44 0.95
C PRO A 360 -19.51 2.31 0.59
N PHE A 361 -19.50 1.88 -0.66
CA PHE A 361 -18.59 0.86 -1.19
C PHE A 361 -18.57 0.93 -2.72
N THR A 362 -17.48 0.46 -3.33
CA THR A 362 -17.32 0.30 -4.79
C THR A 362 -16.44 -0.89 -5.13
N PHE A 363 -16.61 -1.38 -6.36
CA PHE A 363 -15.67 -2.28 -7.03
C PHE A 363 -15.42 -1.73 -8.42
N GLU A 364 -14.17 -1.54 -8.78
CA GLU A 364 -13.78 -0.82 -9.99
C GLU A 364 -12.64 -1.56 -10.71
N ARG A 365 -12.70 -1.53 -12.04
CA ARG A 365 -11.63 -1.99 -12.93
C ARG A 365 -10.88 -0.80 -13.45
N VAL A 366 -9.55 -0.89 -13.47
CA VAL A 366 -8.66 0.08 -14.12
C VAL A 366 -7.88 -0.60 -15.23
N THR A 367 -7.87 0.02 -16.40
CA THR A 367 -7.17 -0.47 -17.59
C THR A 367 -6.28 0.62 -18.15
N TRP A 368 -5.03 0.28 -18.47
CA TRP A 368 -4.13 1.18 -19.19
C TRP A 368 -4.61 1.38 -20.62
N THR A 369 -4.61 2.63 -21.10
CA THR A 369 -5.07 2.97 -22.47
C THR A 369 -4.04 2.63 -23.55
N GLY A 370 -2.82 2.28 -23.18
CA GLY A 370 -1.68 2.15 -24.08
C GLY A 370 -0.88 3.44 -24.24
N THR A 371 -1.36 4.57 -23.71
CA THR A 371 -0.65 5.86 -23.75
C THR A 371 0.25 5.97 -22.51
N THR A 372 1.54 6.20 -22.71
CA THR A 372 2.51 6.41 -21.63
C THR A 372 2.47 7.88 -21.19
N PRO A 373 2.24 8.18 -19.90
CA PRO A 373 2.41 9.55 -19.40
C PRO A 373 3.89 9.91 -19.32
N PHE A 374 4.24 11.18 -19.51
CA PHE A 374 5.56 11.66 -19.10
C PHE A 374 5.58 11.77 -17.57
N GLU A 375 6.43 10.96 -16.92
CA GLU A 375 6.40 10.77 -15.47
C GLU A 375 7.78 10.43 -14.91
N ILE A 376 8.02 10.72 -13.62
CA ILE A 376 9.13 10.13 -12.87
C ILE A 376 8.82 8.67 -12.64
N ARG A 377 9.54 7.76 -13.31
CA ARG A 377 9.35 6.33 -13.18
C ARG A 377 9.93 5.81 -11.88
N THR A 378 11.17 6.20 -11.55
CA THR A 378 11.84 5.83 -10.30
C THR A 378 12.65 7.00 -9.76
N MET A 379 12.87 7.01 -8.46
CA MET A 379 13.83 7.85 -7.76
C MET A 379 14.72 6.93 -6.93
N LYS A 380 16.02 6.96 -7.16
CA LYS A 380 17.01 6.09 -6.52
C LYS A 380 18.05 6.91 -5.79
N ALA A 381 18.44 6.44 -4.60
CA ALA A 381 19.48 7.09 -3.81
C ALA A 381 20.87 6.86 -4.41
N GLU A 382 21.70 7.85 -4.24
CA GLU A 382 23.09 7.86 -4.60
C GLU A 382 23.93 8.37 -3.42
N SER A 383 25.26 8.26 -3.49
CA SER A 383 26.12 8.70 -2.39
C SER A 383 26.03 10.20 -2.08
N ASP A 384 25.63 11.03 -3.04
CA ASP A 384 25.54 12.49 -2.92
C ASP A 384 24.27 13.09 -3.57
N GLY A 385 23.19 12.30 -3.66
CA GLY A 385 21.94 12.80 -4.27
C GLY A 385 20.98 11.70 -4.67
N PHE A 386 20.28 11.92 -5.79
CA PHE A 386 19.32 10.98 -6.36
C PHE A 386 19.46 10.89 -7.88
N THR A 387 19.14 9.72 -8.43
CA THR A 387 18.88 9.54 -9.87
C THR A 387 17.38 9.39 -10.08
N LEU A 388 16.81 10.20 -10.96
CA LEU A 388 15.43 10.08 -11.43
C LEU A 388 15.44 9.43 -12.81
N ASP A 389 14.69 8.34 -12.98
CA ASP A 389 14.39 7.78 -14.30
C ASP A 389 13.04 8.30 -14.77
N PHE A 390 12.91 8.64 -16.05
CA PHE A 390 11.66 9.08 -16.67
C PHE A 390 11.07 8.01 -17.58
N THR A 391 9.78 8.04 -17.79
CA THR A 391 9.07 7.14 -18.72
C THR A 391 9.40 7.43 -20.18
N GLU A 392 9.69 8.69 -20.52
CA GLU A 392 10.03 9.19 -21.85
C GLU A 392 11.23 10.16 -21.77
N PRO A 393 11.90 10.49 -22.87
CA PRO A 393 12.98 11.46 -22.85
C PRO A 393 12.53 12.82 -22.35
N ALA A 394 13.24 13.37 -21.37
CA ALA A 394 13.04 14.70 -20.83
C ALA A 394 13.62 15.78 -21.77
N GLY A 395 13.09 17.00 -21.67
CA GLY A 395 13.65 18.19 -22.30
C GLY A 395 14.83 18.76 -21.50
N ASP A 396 15.47 19.78 -22.04
CA ASP A 396 16.65 20.42 -21.43
C ASP A 396 16.37 21.02 -20.05
N SER A 397 15.11 21.36 -19.75
CA SER A 397 14.69 21.82 -18.41
C SER A 397 15.02 20.84 -17.29
N ALA A 398 15.08 19.54 -17.59
CA ALA A 398 15.44 18.53 -16.59
C ALA A 398 16.94 18.59 -16.20
N GLY A 399 17.79 19.24 -16.99
CA GLY A 399 19.19 19.54 -16.67
C GLY A 399 19.40 20.83 -15.89
N ASP A 400 18.35 21.57 -15.57
CA ASP A 400 18.42 22.81 -14.80
C ASP A 400 18.07 22.54 -13.33
N PRO A 401 18.99 22.75 -12.36
CA PRO A 401 18.70 22.61 -10.94
C PRO A 401 17.50 23.46 -10.46
N ALA A 402 17.21 24.60 -11.11
CA ALA A 402 16.08 25.46 -10.78
C ALA A 402 14.71 24.82 -11.11
N SER A 403 14.68 23.73 -11.89
CA SER A 403 13.46 22.97 -12.17
C SER A 403 12.99 22.12 -10.98
N TYR A 404 13.80 22.05 -9.91
CA TYR A 404 13.57 21.20 -8.75
C TYR A 404 13.62 21.97 -7.45
N SER A 405 12.85 21.52 -6.48
CA SER A 405 12.99 21.90 -5.06
C SER A 405 12.91 20.68 -4.17
N MET A 406 13.49 20.78 -2.98
CA MET A 406 13.47 19.67 -2.02
C MET A 406 13.37 20.21 -0.60
N ASP A 407 12.52 19.58 0.20
CA ASP A 407 12.48 19.64 1.65
C ASP A 407 12.59 18.25 2.25
N ALA A 408 13.05 18.15 3.49
CA ALA A 408 13.19 16.87 4.16
C ALA A 408 12.86 16.98 5.65
N TRP A 409 12.34 15.90 6.23
CA TRP A 409 11.96 15.82 7.65
C TRP A 409 11.92 14.37 8.12
N THR A 410 11.81 14.21 9.44
CA THR A 410 11.55 12.92 10.06
C THR A 410 10.38 13.02 11.04
N TYR A 411 10.17 11.96 11.80
CA TYR A 411 9.08 11.83 12.78
C TYR A 411 9.63 11.41 14.14
N ILE A 412 8.98 11.84 15.21
CA ILE A 412 9.27 11.38 16.55
C ILE A 412 8.78 9.93 16.66
N TYR A 413 9.68 9.05 17.09
CA TYR A 413 9.36 7.67 17.40
C TYR A 413 8.94 7.58 18.85
N GLN A 414 7.61 7.47 19.11
CA GLN A 414 7.02 7.68 20.43
C GLN A 414 5.76 6.86 20.68
N SER A 415 5.44 6.67 21.95
CA SER A 415 4.23 5.97 22.40
C SER A 415 2.92 6.74 22.15
N LYS A 416 3.00 8.06 21.92
CA LYS A 416 1.84 8.88 21.55
C LYS A 416 1.39 8.58 20.12
N TYR A 417 0.13 8.88 19.83
CA TYR A 417 -0.46 8.70 18.51
C TYR A 417 0.14 9.65 17.48
N GLY A 418 0.76 9.10 16.45
CA GLY A 418 1.36 9.86 15.35
C GLY A 418 2.53 10.77 15.79
N SER A 419 2.98 11.61 14.90
CA SER A 419 4.03 12.60 15.12
C SER A 419 3.85 13.78 14.19
N PRO A 420 4.18 15.01 14.61
CA PRO A 420 4.43 16.08 13.67
C PRO A 420 5.69 15.77 12.84
N GLU A 421 5.82 16.44 11.71
CA GLU A 421 7.06 16.51 10.95
C GLU A 421 8.08 17.34 11.74
N VAL A 422 9.23 16.72 12.05
CA VAL A 422 10.29 17.34 12.87
C VAL A 422 11.64 17.25 12.17
N ASP A 423 12.64 17.96 12.72
CA ASP A 423 14.01 17.99 12.20
C ASP A 423 14.03 18.38 10.71
N GLN A 424 13.22 19.38 10.37
CA GLN A 424 13.03 19.85 9.00
C GLN A 424 14.31 20.48 8.45
N THR A 425 14.67 20.12 7.21
CA THR A 425 15.80 20.67 6.46
C THR A 425 15.37 21.02 5.04
N VAL A 426 16.17 21.83 4.36
CA VAL A 426 15.99 22.18 2.95
C VAL A 426 17.27 21.77 2.20
N PRO A 427 17.38 20.50 1.76
CA PRO A 427 18.52 20.02 1.00
C PRO A 427 18.67 20.81 -0.30
N LYS A 428 19.90 21.23 -0.63
CA LYS A 428 20.15 22.08 -1.79
C LYS A 428 20.52 21.23 -3.01
N ILE A 429 19.75 21.33 -4.07
CA ILE A 429 20.07 20.73 -5.36
C ILE A 429 21.13 21.62 -6.04
N THR A 430 22.38 21.13 -6.17
CA THR A 430 23.53 21.90 -6.65
C THR A 430 23.88 21.62 -8.09
N ALA A 431 23.44 20.47 -8.63
CA ALA A 431 23.59 20.13 -10.04
C ALA A 431 22.48 19.17 -10.50
N ALA A 432 22.14 19.24 -11.76
CA ALA A 432 21.27 18.31 -12.47
C ALA A 432 21.95 17.90 -13.78
N THR A 433 22.25 16.63 -13.96
CA THR A 433 22.98 16.13 -15.14
C THR A 433 22.10 15.11 -15.87
N LEU A 434 21.65 15.48 -17.08
CA LEU A 434 20.89 14.57 -17.95
C LEU A 434 21.79 13.46 -18.51
N SER A 435 21.24 12.25 -18.60
CA SER A 435 21.84 11.16 -19.36
C SER A 435 21.85 11.47 -20.88
N PRO A 436 22.72 10.83 -21.68
CA PRO A 436 22.78 11.03 -23.12
C PRO A 436 21.47 10.73 -23.85
N ASP A 437 20.68 9.77 -23.39
CA ASP A 437 19.38 9.38 -23.93
C ASP A 437 18.22 10.24 -23.36
N LYS A 438 18.54 11.16 -22.46
CA LYS A 438 17.59 12.04 -21.73
C LYS A 438 16.50 11.30 -20.94
N LYS A 439 16.67 10.00 -20.67
CA LYS A 439 15.71 9.22 -19.90
C LYS A 439 15.99 9.21 -18.40
N SER A 440 17.09 9.77 -17.96
CA SER A 440 17.38 9.96 -16.55
C SER A 440 18.10 11.27 -16.27
N VAL A 441 18.00 11.74 -15.03
CA VAL A 441 18.74 12.88 -14.51
C VAL A 441 19.38 12.51 -13.18
N ARG A 442 20.66 12.85 -13.04
CA ARG A 442 21.42 12.74 -11.80
C ARG A 442 21.37 14.09 -11.07
N LEU A 443 20.73 14.10 -9.90
CA LEU A 443 20.68 15.28 -9.02
C LEU A 443 21.77 15.18 -7.95
N LYS A 444 22.66 16.16 -7.88
CA LYS A 444 23.60 16.33 -6.77
C LYS A 444 22.98 17.22 -5.70
N ILE A 445 23.03 16.76 -4.44
CA ILE A 445 22.29 17.39 -3.35
C ILE A 445 23.18 17.52 -2.13
N ASP A 446 23.31 18.74 -1.64
CA ASP A 446 23.94 19.03 -0.35
C ASP A 446 22.89 18.94 0.76
N GLY A 447 23.19 18.25 1.86
CA GLY A 447 22.31 18.14 3.03
C GLY A 447 21.42 16.90 3.06
N LEU A 448 21.78 15.81 2.34
CA LEU A 448 21.11 14.52 2.50
C LEU A 448 21.19 14.04 3.95
N THR A 449 20.08 13.56 4.50
CA THR A 449 19.99 13.12 5.89
C THR A 449 19.34 11.75 6.00
N LYS A 450 20.07 10.75 6.56
CA LYS A 450 19.51 9.42 6.84
C LYS A 450 18.34 9.50 7.81
N GLY A 451 17.35 8.63 7.62
CA GLY A 451 16.15 8.56 8.45
C GLY A 451 15.12 9.66 8.15
N HIS A 452 15.32 10.45 7.09
CA HIS A 452 14.38 11.47 6.65
C HIS A 452 13.59 11.04 5.42
N VAL A 453 12.39 11.56 5.32
CA VAL A 453 11.64 11.63 4.05
C VAL A 453 12.16 12.85 3.28
N HIS A 454 12.57 12.65 2.04
CA HIS A 454 12.98 13.70 1.12
C HIS A 454 11.85 13.92 0.12
N HIS A 455 11.20 15.06 0.19
CA HIS A 455 10.13 15.46 -0.72
C HIS A 455 10.71 16.25 -1.87
N LEU A 456 10.71 15.68 -3.05
CA LEU A 456 11.12 16.30 -4.30
C LEU A 456 9.90 16.90 -5.01
N GLU A 457 9.99 18.14 -5.43
CA GLU A 457 9.13 18.76 -6.43
C GLU A 457 9.93 19.01 -7.70
N ALA A 458 9.46 18.50 -8.85
CA ALA A 458 10.10 18.62 -10.17
C ALA A 458 9.22 19.43 -11.16
N LYS A 459 8.59 20.51 -10.66
CA LYS A 459 7.58 21.30 -11.38
C LYS A 459 8.10 21.98 -12.66
N GLY A 460 9.42 22.24 -12.76
CA GLY A 460 10.04 22.83 -13.96
C GLY A 460 10.34 21.81 -15.07
N VAL A 461 10.26 20.52 -14.78
CA VAL A 461 10.63 19.45 -15.71
C VAL A 461 9.55 19.22 -16.75
N LYS A 462 9.96 19.16 -18.03
CA LYS A 462 9.10 18.83 -19.17
C LYS A 462 9.74 17.75 -20.01
N SER A 463 8.94 17.03 -20.77
CA SER A 463 9.43 16.08 -21.80
C SER A 463 10.14 16.82 -22.94
N ALA A 464 10.81 16.07 -23.82
CA ALA A 464 11.39 16.60 -25.05
C ALA A 464 10.35 17.26 -25.98
N SER A 465 9.07 16.89 -25.88
CA SER A 465 7.95 17.51 -26.60
C SER A 465 7.33 18.70 -25.86
N GLY A 466 7.82 19.05 -24.66
CA GLY A 466 7.32 20.16 -23.85
C GLY A 466 6.17 19.79 -22.91
N THR A 467 5.77 18.53 -22.83
CA THR A 467 4.71 18.04 -21.94
C THR A 467 5.20 18.07 -20.48
N PRO A 468 4.47 18.64 -19.51
CA PRO A 468 4.84 18.58 -18.09
C PRO A 468 4.71 17.16 -17.55
N LEU A 469 5.37 16.88 -16.42
CA LEU A 469 5.15 15.64 -15.67
C LEU A 469 3.68 15.51 -15.26
N TRP A 470 3.13 14.32 -15.38
CA TRP A 470 1.77 14.02 -14.91
C TRP A 470 1.65 14.21 -13.40
N HIS A 471 2.64 13.69 -12.63
CA HIS A 471 2.83 14.02 -11.22
C HIS A 471 4.26 14.49 -11.01
N ALA A 472 4.42 15.71 -10.50
CA ALA A 472 5.72 16.33 -10.34
C ALA A 472 6.33 16.16 -8.94
N GLU A 473 5.76 15.30 -8.10
CA GLU A 473 6.17 15.12 -6.71
C GLU A 473 6.59 13.69 -6.42
N ALA A 474 7.62 13.52 -5.59
CA ALA A 474 8.06 12.24 -5.07
C ALA A 474 8.46 12.37 -3.59
N TRP A 475 8.10 11.39 -2.77
CA TRP A 475 8.50 11.33 -1.35
C TRP A 475 9.38 10.11 -1.14
N TYR A 476 10.68 10.33 -0.99
CA TYR A 476 11.67 9.29 -0.82
C TYR A 476 12.05 9.10 0.66
N THR A 477 11.91 7.89 1.18
CA THR A 477 12.37 7.52 2.53
C THR A 477 13.82 7.06 2.45
N LEU A 478 14.76 7.88 2.95
CA LEU A 478 16.20 7.62 2.89
C LEU A 478 16.68 6.93 4.17
N ASN A 479 16.66 5.60 4.19
CA ASN A 479 17.14 4.81 5.32
C ASN A 479 18.67 4.64 5.32
N GLU A 480 19.27 4.48 4.14
CA GLU A 480 20.70 4.30 3.93
C GLU A 480 21.19 5.14 2.74
N ILE A 481 22.40 5.68 2.86
CA ILE A 481 23.09 6.35 1.75
C ILE A 481 24.04 5.34 1.10
N PRO A 482 23.96 5.11 -0.23
CA PRO A 482 24.91 4.26 -0.93
C PRO A 482 26.36 4.74 -0.74
N LYS A 483 27.32 3.80 -0.74
CA LYS A 483 28.75 4.10 -0.63
C LYS A 483 29.31 4.62 -1.94
#